data_8e6caa2b2061f20e4f302a15d58e60ac
#
_entry.id   8e6caa2b2061f20e4f302a15d58e60ac
#
_cell.length_a   1.000
_cell.length_b   1.000
_cell.length_c   1.000
_cell.angle_alpha   90.00
_cell.angle_beta   90.00
_cell.angle_gamma   90.00
#
_symmetry.space_group_name_H-M   'P 1'
#
loop_
_entity.id
_entity.type
_entity.pdbx_description
1 polymer ?
#
loop_
_entity_poly.entity_id
_entity_poly.type
_entity_poly.pdbx_seq_one_letter_code
_entity_poly.pdbx_strand_id
1 'polypeptide(L)'
;MMENYKSTNTFTKVDSANEHDNIKIVLEDLLNNLKTLSYCLKNEPVNSTIKSKSFSQIIVALMILQTSLDFENGEPVASNLFNLYEYCRKSVINNYTSQKTDDIDASIDVISDIFDGWTSIK
;
A
#
# COMPACT_ATOMS: atom_id res chain seq x y z
N MET A 1 -8.69 -22.60 2.92
CA MET A 1 -9.16 -21.26 2.77
C MET A 1 -8.05 -20.22 2.68
N MET A 2 -7.30 -20.04 3.75
CA MET A 2 -6.19 -19.07 3.70
C MET A 2 -5.12 -19.46 2.68
N GLU A 3 -4.98 -20.72 2.44
CA GLU A 3 -4.00 -21.18 1.46
C GLU A 3 -4.26 -20.61 0.08
N ASN A 4 -5.47 -20.21 -0.20
CA ASN A 4 -5.81 -19.62 -1.49
C ASN A 4 -5.15 -18.25 -1.66
N TYR A 5 -4.64 -17.68 -0.60
CA TYR A 5 -4.02 -16.36 -0.63
C TYR A 5 -2.51 -16.41 -0.62
N LYS A 6 -1.94 -17.58 -0.85
CA LYS A 6 -0.49 -17.71 -0.88
C LYS A 6 0.14 -16.85 -1.98
N SER A 7 -0.62 -16.57 -3.02
CA SER A 7 -0.14 -15.71 -4.08
C SER A 7 -0.03 -14.25 -3.63
N THR A 8 -0.69 -13.90 -2.53
CA THR A 8 -0.59 -12.56 -1.96
C THR A 8 0.25 -12.67 -0.70
N ASN A 9 1.52 -12.41 -0.84
CA ASN A 9 2.47 -12.55 0.26
C ASN A 9 2.06 -11.75 1.49
N THR A 10 1.35 -10.65 1.30
CA THR A 10 0.90 -9.81 2.39
C THR A 10 0.06 -10.58 3.39
N PHE A 11 -0.96 -11.30 2.90
CA PHE A 11 -1.81 -12.09 3.80
C PHE A 11 -1.03 -13.17 4.52
N THR A 12 -0.15 -13.84 3.81
CA THR A 12 0.63 -14.93 4.39
C THR A 12 1.54 -14.42 5.51
N LYS A 13 2.17 -13.26 5.31
CA LYS A 13 3.07 -12.69 6.29
C LYS A 13 2.33 -12.17 7.51
N VAL A 14 1.17 -11.55 7.29
CA VAL A 14 0.37 -10.95 8.38
C VAL A 14 -0.04 -12.02 9.39
N ASP A 15 -0.36 -13.22 8.94
CA ASP A 15 -0.83 -14.28 9.81
C ASP A 15 0.21 -14.73 10.83
N SER A 16 1.48 -14.47 10.61
CA SER A 16 2.54 -15.02 11.44
C SER A 16 3.23 -14.01 12.35
N ALA A 17 2.77 -12.76 12.40
CA ALA A 17 3.46 -11.71 13.14
C ALA A 17 2.49 -10.99 14.09
N ASN A 18 3.03 -10.20 15.02
CA ASN A 18 2.20 -9.37 15.88
C ASN A 18 1.66 -8.17 15.10
N GLU A 19 0.74 -7.44 15.73
CA GLU A 19 0.02 -6.37 15.04
C GLU A 19 0.94 -5.29 14.51
N HIS A 20 1.92 -4.85 15.31
CA HIS A 20 2.85 -3.83 14.86
C HIS A 20 3.66 -4.31 13.65
N ASP A 21 4.16 -5.53 13.73
CA ASP A 21 4.94 -6.11 12.65
C ASP A 21 4.09 -6.37 11.41
N ASN A 22 2.82 -6.73 11.61
CA ASN A 22 1.90 -6.93 10.49
C ASN A 22 1.73 -5.65 9.69
N ILE A 23 1.53 -4.53 10.37
CA ILE A 23 1.37 -3.25 9.69
C ILE A 23 2.65 -2.86 8.97
N LYS A 24 3.81 -3.11 9.58
CA LYS A 24 5.09 -2.84 8.95
C LYS A 24 5.23 -3.62 7.64
N ILE A 25 4.86 -4.89 7.66
CA ILE A 25 4.92 -5.73 6.47
C ILE A 25 4.01 -5.20 5.36
N VAL A 26 2.79 -4.82 5.73
CA VAL A 26 1.84 -4.29 4.76
C VAL A 26 2.34 -2.98 4.15
N LEU A 27 2.89 -2.10 4.99
CA LEU A 27 3.44 -0.82 4.50
C LEU A 27 4.62 -1.05 3.56
N GLU A 28 5.48 -2.01 3.89
CA GLU A 28 6.63 -2.31 3.05
C GLU A 28 6.19 -2.88 1.69
N ASP A 29 5.24 -3.80 1.71
CA ASP A 29 4.71 -4.36 0.46
C ASP A 29 4.02 -3.29 -0.37
N LEU A 30 3.26 -2.42 0.28
CA LEU A 30 2.60 -1.31 -0.42
C LEU A 30 3.64 -0.42 -1.11
N LEU A 31 4.68 -0.05 -0.37
CA LEU A 31 5.72 0.83 -0.91
C LEU A 31 6.41 0.18 -2.12
N ASN A 32 6.73 -1.11 -2.01
CA ASN A 32 7.38 -1.82 -3.10
C ASN A 32 6.47 -1.90 -4.33
N ASN A 33 5.19 -2.15 -4.13
CA ASN A 33 4.25 -2.23 -5.26
C ASN A 33 3.98 -0.87 -5.89
N LEU A 34 3.99 0.20 -5.10
CA LEU A 34 3.87 1.55 -5.65
C LEU A 34 5.06 1.86 -6.56
N LYS A 35 6.26 1.50 -6.13
CA LYS A 35 7.46 1.72 -6.93
C LYS A 35 7.43 0.88 -8.21
N THR A 36 6.98 -0.35 -8.11
CA THR A 36 6.85 -1.22 -9.28
C THR A 36 5.86 -0.66 -10.28
N LEU A 37 4.70 -0.23 -9.79
CA LEU A 37 3.69 0.33 -10.69
C LEU A 37 4.18 1.61 -11.35
N SER A 38 4.84 2.48 -10.58
CA SER A 38 5.39 3.72 -11.15
C SER A 38 6.41 3.39 -12.25
N TYR A 39 7.27 2.42 -11.99
CA TYR A 39 8.25 2.00 -12.99
C TYR A 39 7.56 1.49 -14.26
N CYS A 40 6.53 0.65 -14.08
CA CYS A 40 5.80 0.09 -15.22
C CYS A 40 5.12 1.17 -16.05
N LEU A 41 4.58 2.19 -15.38
CA LEU A 41 3.89 3.27 -16.09
C LEU A 41 4.85 4.19 -16.84
N LYS A 42 6.08 4.30 -16.35
CA LYS A 42 7.09 5.17 -16.98
C LYS A 42 7.80 4.48 -18.15
N ASN A 43 7.84 3.16 -18.16
CA ASN A 43 8.66 2.42 -19.11
C ASN A 43 7.80 1.54 -20.00
N GLU A 44 7.43 2.08 -21.14
CA GLU A 44 6.65 1.36 -22.14
C GLU A 44 7.56 0.73 -23.18
N PRO A 45 7.21 -0.42 -23.73
CA PRO A 45 6.08 -1.27 -23.41
C PRO A 45 6.35 -2.04 -22.11
N VAL A 46 5.29 -2.30 -21.36
CA VAL A 46 5.43 -2.97 -20.06
C VAL A 46 4.64 -4.26 -20.06
N ASN A 47 5.06 -5.15 -19.15
CA ASN A 47 4.33 -6.38 -18.89
C ASN A 47 3.02 -6.03 -18.18
N SER A 48 1.91 -6.17 -18.87
CA SER A 48 0.60 -5.79 -18.31
C SER A 48 0.21 -6.67 -17.15
N THR A 49 0.73 -7.89 -17.08
CA THR A 49 0.47 -8.77 -15.93
C THR A 49 1.12 -8.22 -14.66
N ILE A 50 2.37 -7.77 -14.75
CA ILE A 50 3.07 -7.18 -13.61
C ILE A 50 2.39 -5.89 -13.19
N LYS A 51 2.04 -5.05 -14.14
CA LYS A 51 1.37 -3.78 -13.87
C LYS A 51 0.04 -4.00 -13.16
N SER A 52 -0.77 -4.88 -13.68
CA SER A 52 -2.09 -5.18 -13.14
C SER A 52 -1.99 -5.83 -11.76
N LYS A 53 -1.04 -6.72 -11.57
CA LYS A 53 -0.82 -7.37 -10.28
C LYS A 53 -0.39 -6.35 -9.22
N SER A 54 0.54 -5.47 -9.55
CA SER A 54 0.98 -4.42 -8.62
C SER A 54 -0.18 -3.52 -8.23
N PHE A 55 -1.00 -3.13 -9.20
CA PHE A 55 -2.16 -2.30 -8.93
C PHE A 55 -3.11 -2.99 -7.94
N SER A 56 -3.43 -4.25 -8.20
CA SER A 56 -4.34 -5.00 -7.32
C SER A 56 -3.80 -5.13 -5.91
N GLN A 57 -2.51 -5.39 -5.77
CA GLN A 57 -1.90 -5.54 -4.46
C GLN A 57 -1.86 -4.23 -3.70
N ILE A 58 -1.69 -3.11 -4.40
CA ILE A 58 -1.76 -1.79 -3.78
C ILE A 58 -3.15 -1.57 -3.19
N ILE A 59 -4.18 -1.85 -3.95
CA ILE A 59 -5.56 -1.64 -3.49
C ILE A 59 -5.87 -2.49 -2.26
N VAL A 60 -5.45 -3.76 -2.28
CA VAL A 60 -5.65 -4.65 -1.14
C VAL A 60 -4.89 -4.16 0.09
N ALA A 61 -3.64 -3.74 -0.09
CA ALA A 61 -2.85 -3.24 1.03
C ALA A 61 -3.47 -2.01 1.67
N LEU A 62 -3.95 -1.07 0.85
CA LEU A 62 -4.60 0.14 1.35
C LEU A 62 -5.87 -0.21 2.13
N MET A 63 -6.63 -1.19 1.66
CA MET A 63 -7.82 -1.64 2.37
C MET A 63 -7.46 -2.22 3.73
N ILE A 64 -6.43 -3.05 3.78
CA ILE A 64 -5.98 -3.62 5.06
C ILE A 64 -5.56 -2.52 6.02
N LEU A 65 -4.79 -1.55 5.54
CA LEU A 65 -4.31 -0.46 6.38
C LEU A 65 -5.47 0.39 6.90
N GLN A 66 -6.45 0.69 6.05
CA GLN A 66 -7.60 1.49 6.48
C GLN A 66 -8.47 0.76 7.48
N THR A 67 -8.68 -0.53 7.28
CA THR A 67 -9.55 -1.31 8.18
C THR A 67 -8.86 -1.65 9.49
N SER A 68 -7.53 -1.51 9.57
CA SER A 68 -6.80 -1.78 10.80
C SER A 68 -6.75 -0.58 11.75
N LEU A 69 -7.23 0.58 11.31
CA LEU A 69 -7.19 1.78 12.15
C LEU A 69 -8.18 1.71 13.30
N ASP A 70 -7.75 2.17 14.46
CA ASP A 70 -8.58 2.19 15.66
C ASP A 70 -9.04 3.64 15.89
N PHE A 71 -10.23 3.95 15.40
CA PHE A 71 -10.78 5.30 15.53
C PHE A 71 -11.20 5.63 16.96
N GLU A 72 -11.46 4.60 17.74
CA GLU A 72 -11.92 4.79 19.11
C GLU A 72 -10.78 5.27 20.01
N ASN A 73 -9.61 4.67 19.85
CA ASN A 73 -8.46 4.95 20.72
C ASN A 73 -7.32 5.67 20.01
N GLY A 74 -7.34 5.77 18.70
CA GLY A 74 -6.22 6.26 17.92
C GLY A 74 -6.38 7.67 17.35
N GLU A 75 -7.43 8.38 17.70
CA GLU A 75 -7.61 9.72 17.17
C GLU A 75 -6.69 10.73 17.84
N PRO A 76 -6.27 11.78 17.11
CA PRO A 76 -6.62 12.11 15.72
C PRO A 76 -5.79 11.41 14.66
N VAL A 77 -4.83 10.59 15.05
CA VAL A 77 -3.90 9.95 14.13
C VAL A 77 -4.64 9.00 13.19
N ALA A 78 -5.64 8.26 13.71
CA ALA A 78 -6.38 7.31 12.88
C ALA A 78 -7.07 8.00 11.71
N SER A 79 -7.73 9.12 11.96
CA SER A 79 -8.39 9.87 10.87
C SER A 79 -7.37 10.43 9.90
N ASN A 80 -6.26 10.93 10.39
CA ASN A 80 -5.21 11.46 9.52
C ASN A 80 -4.64 10.38 8.62
N LEU A 81 -4.37 9.20 9.17
CA LEU A 81 -3.85 8.09 8.37
C LEU A 81 -4.89 7.61 7.37
N PHE A 82 -6.16 7.53 7.79
CA PHE A 82 -7.22 7.13 6.86
C PHE A 82 -7.24 8.04 5.64
N ASN A 83 -7.13 9.34 5.87
CA ASN A 83 -7.16 10.32 4.78
C ASN A 83 -5.93 10.20 3.89
N LEU A 84 -4.77 9.93 4.46
CA LEU A 84 -3.55 9.74 3.66
C LEU A 84 -3.64 8.48 2.81
N TYR A 85 -4.17 7.38 3.38
CA TYR A 85 -4.37 6.15 2.61
C TYR A 85 -5.38 6.35 1.51
N GLU A 86 -6.44 7.13 1.79
CA GLU A 86 -7.46 7.42 0.78
C GLU A 86 -6.88 8.28 -0.35
N TYR A 87 -6.03 9.23 -0.01
CA TYR A 87 -5.31 10.02 -1.01
C TYR A 87 -4.49 9.10 -1.93
N CYS A 88 -3.76 8.15 -1.34
CA CYS A 88 -2.98 7.20 -2.13
C CYS A 88 -3.86 6.35 -3.05
N ARG A 89 -5.00 5.89 -2.52
CA ARG A 89 -5.90 5.06 -3.30
C ARG A 89 -6.42 5.81 -4.52
N LYS A 90 -6.84 7.05 -4.33
CA LYS A 90 -7.35 7.86 -5.43
C LYS A 90 -6.23 8.18 -6.44
N SER A 91 -5.04 8.46 -5.94
CA SER A 91 -3.89 8.77 -6.78
C SER A 91 -3.52 7.59 -7.67
N VAL A 92 -3.51 6.39 -7.09
CA VAL A 92 -3.15 5.18 -7.83
C VAL A 92 -4.19 4.90 -8.92
N ILE A 93 -5.47 4.98 -8.56
CA ILE A 93 -6.54 4.74 -9.54
C ILE A 93 -6.45 5.75 -10.68
N ASN A 94 -6.25 7.01 -10.34
CA ASN A 94 -6.17 8.07 -11.34
C ASN A 94 -4.99 7.86 -12.30
N ASN A 95 -3.82 7.59 -11.76
CA ASN A 95 -2.63 7.42 -12.59
C ASN A 95 -2.65 6.12 -13.37
N TYR A 96 -3.21 5.05 -12.79
CA TYR A 96 -3.33 3.79 -13.51
C TYR A 96 -4.20 3.97 -14.76
N THR A 97 -5.27 4.73 -14.61
CA THR A 97 -6.19 5.00 -15.72
C THR A 97 -5.57 5.93 -16.76
N SER A 98 -4.89 6.97 -16.31
CA SER A 98 -4.33 8.01 -17.19
C SER A 98 -2.94 7.68 -17.70
N GLN A 99 -2.30 6.63 -17.20
CA GLN A 99 -0.94 6.24 -17.56
C GLN A 99 0.09 7.31 -17.19
N LYS A 100 -0.19 8.07 -16.14
CA LYS A 100 0.74 9.06 -15.59
C LYS A 100 1.27 8.56 -14.26
N THR A 101 2.25 9.25 -13.69
CA THR A 101 2.90 8.80 -12.46
C THR A 101 3.06 9.89 -11.40
N ASP A 102 2.66 11.12 -11.71
CA ASP A 102 2.88 12.23 -10.78
C ASP A 102 2.28 11.97 -9.41
N ASP A 103 1.04 11.52 -9.37
CA ASP A 103 0.34 11.29 -8.11
C ASP A 103 0.87 10.06 -7.39
N ILE A 104 1.24 9.02 -8.15
CA ILE A 104 1.82 7.81 -7.55
C ILE A 104 3.16 8.14 -6.91
N ASP A 105 3.97 8.96 -7.58
CA ASP A 105 5.28 9.33 -7.04
C ASP A 105 5.12 10.14 -5.75
N ALA A 106 4.13 11.03 -5.69
CA ALA A 106 3.83 11.74 -4.46
C ALA A 106 3.36 10.79 -3.37
N SER A 107 2.57 9.78 -3.74
CA SER A 107 2.10 8.75 -2.79
C SER A 107 3.27 7.93 -2.24
N ILE A 108 4.28 7.66 -3.06
CA ILE A 108 5.47 6.95 -2.60
C ILE A 108 6.14 7.73 -1.47
N ASP A 109 6.25 9.04 -1.62
CA ASP A 109 6.84 9.87 -0.58
C ASP A 109 6.02 9.83 0.70
N VAL A 110 4.70 9.91 0.60
CA VAL A 110 3.80 9.86 1.76
C VAL A 110 3.94 8.51 2.47
N ILE A 111 3.87 7.41 1.72
CA ILE A 111 3.96 6.07 2.33
C ILE A 111 5.34 5.82 2.90
N SER A 112 6.41 6.32 2.26
CA SER A 112 7.75 6.22 2.80
C SER A 112 7.85 6.89 4.17
N ASP A 113 7.27 8.08 4.30
CA ASP A 113 7.29 8.79 5.57
C ASP A 113 6.52 8.03 6.64
N ILE A 114 5.36 7.47 6.29
CA ILE A 114 4.58 6.66 7.23
C ILE A 114 5.38 5.43 7.65
N PHE A 115 6.00 4.76 6.69
CA PHE A 115 6.80 3.57 6.97
C PHE A 115 7.96 3.89 7.92
N ASP A 116 8.67 4.99 7.66
CA ASP A 116 9.79 5.39 8.48
C ASP A 116 9.34 5.71 9.91
N GLY A 117 8.21 6.41 10.03
CA GLY A 117 7.65 6.70 11.35
C GLY A 117 7.23 5.43 12.07
N TRP A 118 6.60 4.50 11.36
CA TRP A 118 6.14 3.26 11.95
C TRP A 118 7.29 2.39 12.44
N THR A 119 8.36 2.30 11.66
CA THR A 119 9.50 1.46 12.01
C THR A 119 10.32 2.03 13.18
N SER A 120 10.19 3.31 13.48
CA SER A 120 10.89 3.91 14.62
C SER A 120 10.13 3.73 15.93
N ILE A 121 8.91 3.20 15.88
CA ILE A 121 8.09 2.91 17.07
C ILE A 121 8.31 1.45 17.43
N LYS A 122 8.49 1.19 18.73
CA LYS A 122 8.71 -0.19 19.20
C LYS A 122 7.43 -0.86 19.67
#